data_0c83ed2f15475f0d56870d7339e5903a
#
_entry.id   0c83ed2f15475f0d56870d7339e5903a
#
_cell.length_a   1.000
_cell.length_b   1.000
_cell.length_c   1.000
_cell.angle_alpha   90.00
_cell.angle_beta   90.00
_cell.angle_gamma   90.00
#
_symmetry.space_group_name_H-M   'P 1'
#
loop_
_entity.id
_entity.type
_entity.pdbx_description
1 polymer ?
#
loop_
_entity_poly.entity_id
_entity_poly.type
_entity_poly.pdbx_seq_one_letter_code
_entity_poly.pdbx_strand_id
1 'polypeptide(L)'
;MKFKAICENHLYSKAYSKGKRAVTSALAVYVLPDYKAKLLAKAHPQKLVVNRIGITTSTKLGGAVTRSRVRRIIREGLMQLEKEKPLKVGYLIVIAARTSATSLKSTDIAVHLDAAFTKLGMFK
;
A
#
# COMPACT_ATOMS: atom_id res chain seq x y z
N MET A 1 -9.51 0.51 9.86
CA MET A 1 -8.50 1.22 9.06
C MET A 1 -9.15 2.10 8.01
N LYS A 2 -8.69 3.32 7.86
CA LYS A 2 -9.29 4.27 6.93
C LYS A 2 -8.31 4.61 5.82
N PHE A 3 -8.54 4.08 4.64
CA PHE A 3 -7.82 4.43 3.43
C PHE A 3 -8.74 4.32 2.22
N LYS A 4 -8.39 4.99 1.14
CA LYS A 4 -9.11 4.93 -0.13
C LYS A 4 -8.26 4.23 -1.18
N ALA A 5 -8.92 3.53 -2.09
CA ALA A 5 -8.22 2.92 -3.22
C ALA A 5 -7.76 3.99 -4.22
N ILE A 6 -6.64 3.74 -4.88
CA ILE A 6 -6.17 4.58 -5.98
C ILE A 6 -6.99 4.20 -7.22
N CYS A 7 -7.68 5.19 -7.81
CA CYS A 7 -8.52 4.98 -8.99
C CYS A 7 -7.88 5.49 -10.29
N GLU A 8 -6.84 6.31 -10.20
CA GLU A 8 -6.25 7.00 -11.34
C GLU A 8 -4.90 6.37 -11.73
N ASN A 9 -4.78 5.92 -12.99
CA ASN A 9 -3.58 5.22 -13.47
C ASN A 9 -2.30 6.06 -13.39
N HIS A 10 -2.40 7.38 -13.64
CA HIS A 10 -1.22 8.25 -13.57
C HIS A 10 -0.62 8.34 -12.17
N LEU A 11 -1.39 8.07 -11.12
CA LEU A 11 -0.88 8.06 -9.75
C LEU A 11 0.06 6.89 -9.49
N TYR A 12 -0.19 5.73 -10.11
CA TYR A 12 0.72 4.60 -10.03
C TYR A 12 2.08 4.95 -10.66
N SER A 13 2.05 5.52 -11.86
CA SER A 13 3.28 5.94 -12.54
C SER A 13 4.04 6.99 -11.74
N LYS A 14 3.33 7.94 -11.14
CA LYS A 14 3.93 8.98 -10.30
C LYS A 14 4.60 8.39 -9.07
N ALA A 15 3.97 7.43 -8.41
CA ALA A 15 4.54 6.74 -7.25
C ALA A 15 5.80 5.97 -7.62
N TYR A 16 5.78 5.26 -8.75
CA TYR A 16 6.95 4.51 -9.24
C TYR A 16 8.13 5.41 -9.57
N SER A 17 7.89 6.58 -10.14
CA SER A 17 8.97 7.47 -10.62
C SER A 17 9.46 8.45 -9.57
N LYS A 18 8.59 8.92 -8.67
CA LYS A 18 8.90 9.99 -7.70
C LYS A 18 8.82 9.56 -6.24
N GLY A 19 8.21 8.41 -5.96
CA GLY A 19 8.04 7.93 -4.59
C GLY A 19 9.32 7.34 -4.00
N LYS A 20 9.38 7.31 -2.68
CA LYS A 20 10.37 6.52 -1.97
C LYS A 20 10.01 5.04 -2.07
N ARG A 21 11.01 4.19 -2.15
CA ARG A 21 10.82 2.75 -2.38
C ARG A 21 11.49 1.92 -1.30
N ALA A 22 10.78 0.88 -0.86
CA ALA A 22 11.35 -0.20 -0.07
C ALA A 22 10.95 -1.53 -0.69
N VAL A 23 11.90 -2.41 -0.90
CA VAL A 23 11.67 -3.71 -1.55
C VAL A 23 12.02 -4.83 -0.57
N THR A 24 11.10 -5.80 -0.46
CA THR A 24 11.33 -7.07 0.24
C THR A 24 11.31 -8.21 -0.77
N SER A 25 11.53 -9.44 -0.33
CA SER A 25 11.48 -10.59 -1.22
C SER A 25 10.08 -10.81 -1.84
N ALA A 26 9.02 -10.38 -1.16
CA ALA A 26 7.63 -10.60 -1.58
C ALA A 26 6.93 -9.36 -2.11
N LEU A 27 7.38 -8.16 -1.73
CA LEU A 27 6.69 -6.91 -2.01
C LEU A 27 7.65 -5.80 -2.38
N ALA A 28 7.16 -4.86 -3.20
CA ALA A 28 7.81 -3.57 -3.39
C ALA A 28 6.80 -2.49 -2.98
N VAL A 29 7.18 -1.61 -2.08
CA VAL A 29 6.31 -0.57 -1.54
C VAL A 29 6.84 0.79 -1.98
N TYR A 30 5.97 1.62 -2.56
CA TYR A 30 6.28 2.97 -3.02
C TYR A 30 5.42 3.95 -2.25
N VAL A 31 6.02 5.00 -1.72
CA VAL A 31 5.33 6.01 -0.90
C VAL A 31 5.65 7.41 -1.41
N LEU A 32 4.60 8.20 -1.59
CA LEU A 32 4.70 9.59 -2.04
C LEU A 32 3.68 10.44 -1.27
N PRO A 33 4.04 11.67 -0.83
CA PRO A 33 3.03 12.55 -0.22
C PRO A 33 1.86 12.81 -1.17
N ASP A 34 0.64 12.72 -0.66
CA ASP A 34 -0.58 12.92 -1.44
C ASP A 34 -1.14 14.31 -1.17
N TYR A 35 -0.76 15.28 -2.00
CA TYR A 35 -1.19 16.67 -1.84
C TYR A 35 -2.70 16.84 -2.04
N LYS A 36 -3.32 16.01 -2.88
CA LYS A 36 -4.77 16.07 -3.13
C LYS A 36 -5.57 15.68 -1.89
N ALA A 37 -5.08 14.72 -1.11
CA ALA A 37 -5.72 14.32 0.14
C ALA A 37 -5.75 15.48 1.15
N LYS A 38 -4.67 16.27 1.22
CA LYS A 38 -4.59 17.44 2.09
C LYS A 38 -5.55 18.54 1.64
N LEU A 39 -5.67 18.78 0.33
CA LEU A 39 -6.61 19.75 -0.23
C LEU A 39 -8.05 19.35 0.07
N LEU A 40 -8.39 18.07 -0.08
CA LEU A 40 -9.73 17.56 0.22
C LEU A 40 -10.06 17.70 1.71
N ALA A 41 -9.08 17.48 2.58
CA ALA A 41 -9.26 17.65 4.02
C ALA A 41 -9.52 19.11 4.41
N LYS A 42 -8.85 20.07 3.73
CA LYS A 42 -9.09 21.51 3.92
C LYS A 42 -10.47 21.93 3.44
N ALA A 43 -10.93 21.37 2.30
CA ALA A 43 -12.25 21.69 1.73
C ALA A 43 -13.38 21.11 2.60
N HIS A 44 -13.11 20.04 3.34
CA HIS A 44 -14.08 19.35 4.20
C HIS A 44 -13.45 19.09 5.57
N PRO A 45 -13.45 20.10 6.47
CA PRO A 45 -12.72 19.98 7.74
C PRO A 45 -13.20 18.86 8.67
N GLN A 46 -14.38 18.32 8.42
CA GLN A 46 -14.91 17.17 9.16
C GLN A 46 -14.39 15.82 8.66
N LYS A 47 -13.71 15.78 7.50
CA LYS A 47 -13.14 14.56 6.95
C LYS A 47 -11.68 14.42 7.35
N LEU A 48 -11.35 13.29 7.89
CA LEU A 48 -9.97 12.96 8.25
C LEU A 48 -9.12 12.78 6.98
N VAL A 49 -7.87 13.19 7.04
CA VAL A 49 -6.89 12.88 6.01
C VAL A 49 -6.62 11.37 6.05
N VAL A 50 -6.73 10.71 4.91
CA VAL A 50 -6.51 9.27 4.78
C VAL A 50 -5.47 8.98 3.72
N ASN A 51 -4.86 7.80 3.78
CA ASN A 51 -3.95 7.33 2.75
C ASN A 51 -4.75 6.82 1.55
N ARG A 52 -4.21 7.01 0.35
CA ARG A 52 -4.71 6.34 -0.85
C ARG A 52 -3.77 5.20 -1.18
N ILE A 53 -4.32 3.98 -1.27
CA ILE A 53 -3.53 2.76 -1.40
C ILE A 53 -3.92 2.03 -2.67
N GLY A 54 -2.91 1.66 -3.45
CA GLY A 54 -3.06 0.80 -4.62
C GLY A 54 -2.27 -0.48 -4.46
N ILE A 55 -2.86 -1.59 -4.82
CA ILE A 55 -2.21 -2.89 -4.80
C ILE A 55 -2.13 -3.38 -6.24
N THR A 56 -0.92 -3.66 -6.72
CA THR A 56 -0.71 -4.14 -8.09
C THR A 56 -0.25 -5.59 -8.09
N THR A 57 -0.81 -6.35 -9.02
CA THR A 57 -0.44 -7.75 -9.26
C THR A 57 -0.27 -7.94 -10.76
N SER A 58 0.87 -8.50 -11.18
CA SER A 58 1.13 -8.76 -12.60
C SER A 58 0.71 -10.17 -13.00
N THR A 59 0.59 -10.39 -14.32
CA THR A 59 0.30 -11.71 -14.87
C THR A 59 1.37 -12.75 -14.55
N LYS A 60 2.57 -12.31 -14.18
CA LYS A 60 3.67 -13.19 -13.75
C LYS A 60 3.34 -13.97 -12.48
N LEU A 61 2.41 -13.47 -11.66
CA LEU A 61 1.98 -14.15 -10.43
C LEU A 61 1.10 -15.37 -10.71
N GLY A 62 0.43 -15.41 -11.84
CA GLY A 62 -0.50 -16.46 -12.22
C GLY A 62 -1.80 -15.91 -12.79
N GLY A 63 -2.86 -16.74 -12.80
CA GLY A 63 -4.16 -16.36 -13.33
C GLY A 63 -4.93 -15.40 -12.42
N ALA A 64 -6.15 -15.06 -12.86
CA ALA A 64 -7.00 -14.10 -12.16
C ALA A 64 -7.31 -14.51 -10.71
N VAL A 65 -7.53 -15.80 -10.47
CA VAL A 65 -7.83 -16.32 -9.12
C VAL A 65 -6.63 -16.11 -8.19
N THR A 66 -5.43 -16.45 -8.65
CA THR A 66 -4.18 -16.27 -7.88
C THR A 66 -3.94 -14.80 -7.58
N ARG A 67 -4.09 -13.92 -8.58
CA ARG A 67 -3.91 -12.48 -8.40
C ARG A 67 -4.91 -11.89 -7.41
N SER A 68 -6.17 -12.31 -7.48
CA SER A 68 -7.20 -11.86 -6.54
C SER A 68 -6.89 -12.30 -5.12
N ARG A 69 -6.42 -13.53 -4.94
CA ARG A 69 -5.98 -14.04 -3.64
C ARG A 69 -4.84 -13.21 -3.07
N VAL A 70 -3.83 -12.91 -3.89
CA VAL A 70 -2.68 -12.11 -3.47
C VAL A 70 -3.11 -10.71 -3.03
N ARG A 71 -3.98 -10.05 -3.80
CA ARG A 71 -4.53 -8.74 -3.42
C ARG A 71 -5.25 -8.81 -2.07
N ARG A 72 -6.02 -9.88 -1.85
CA ARG A 72 -6.76 -10.07 -0.59
C ARG A 72 -5.82 -10.24 0.60
N ILE A 73 -4.80 -11.08 0.50
CA ILE A 73 -3.87 -11.31 1.61
C ILE A 73 -3.03 -10.07 1.91
N ILE A 74 -2.68 -9.27 0.91
CA ILE A 74 -1.98 -8.00 1.12
C ILE A 74 -2.88 -7.03 1.88
N ARG A 75 -4.15 -6.95 1.48
CA ARG A 75 -5.13 -6.07 2.14
C ARG A 75 -5.35 -6.49 3.59
N GLU A 76 -5.50 -7.78 3.85
CA GLU A 76 -5.66 -8.32 5.20
C GLU A 76 -4.43 -8.07 6.06
N GLY A 77 -3.24 -8.30 5.52
CA GLY A 77 -1.98 -8.04 6.23
C GLY A 77 -1.80 -6.57 6.56
N LEU A 78 -2.15 -5.68 5.64
CA LEU A 78 -2.10 -4.24 5.84
C LEU A 78 -3.06 -3.79 6.94
N MET A 79 -4.28 -4.30 6.94
CA MET A 79 -5.27 -3.98 7.98
C MET A 79 -4.82 -4.46 9.36
N GLN A 80 -4.26 -5.65 9.44
CA GLN A 80 -3.73 -6.21 10.67
C GLN A 80 -2.59 -5.36 11.22
N LEU A 81 -1.64 -4.98 10.35
CA LEU A 81 -0.50 -4.16 10.72
C LEU A 81 -0.93 -2.77 11.20
N GLU A 82 -1.88 -2.16 10.51
CA GLU A 82 -2.40 -0.83 10.85
C GLU A 82 -3.00 -0.78 12.26
N LYS A 83 -3.65 -1.86 12.69
CA LYS A 83 -4.19 -1.96 14.05
C LYS A 83 -3.09 -1.94 15.11
N GLU A 84 -1.97 -2.60 14.84
CA GLU A 84 -0.86 -2.70 15.78
C GLU A 84 0.05 -1.48 15.73
N LYS A 85 0.34 -0.99 14.53
CA LYS A 85 1.26 0.12 14.28
C LYS A 85 0.64 1.09 13.28
N PRO A 86 -0.07 2.13 13.75
CA PRO A 86 -0.71 3.08 12.84
C PRO A 86 0.28 3.76 11.91
N LEU A 87 -0.10 3.88 10.65
CA LEU A 87 0.69 4.56 9.62
C LEU A 87 0.43 6.06 9.62
N LYS A 88 1.42 6.82 9.18
CA LYS A 88 1.25 8.24 8.88
C LYS A 88 0.21 8.40 7.79
N VAL A 89 -0.59 9.46 7.87
CA VAL A 89 -1.67 9.73 6.90
C VAL A 89 -1.28 10.80 5.91
N GLY A 90 -2.03 10.87 4.81
CA GLY A 90 -1.79 11.86 3.76
C GLY A 90 -0.78 11.42 2.72
N TYR A 91 -0.61 10.13 2.53
CA TYR A 91 0.34 9.56 1.56
C TYR A 91 -0.36 8.75 0.48
N LEU A 92 0.29 8.70 -0.67
CA LEU A 92 -0.04 7.80 -1.76
C LEU A 92 0.86 6.58 -1.61
N ILE A 93 0.28 5.41 -1.43
CA ILE A 93 1.02 4.17 -1.18
C ILE A 93 0.68 3.16 -2.27
N VAL A 94 1.70 2.65 -2.95
CA VAL A 94 1.52 1.58 -3.94
C VAL A 94 2.29 0.36 -3.47
N ILE A 95 1.60 -0.76 -3.37
CA ILE A 95 2.17 -2.04 -2.99
C ILE A 95 2.15 -2.95 -4.21
N ALA A 96 3.33 -3.28 -4.73
CA ALA A 96 3.47 -4.17 -5.87
C ALA A 96 3.86 -5.56 -5.38
N ALA A 97 3.04 -6.56 -5.69
CA ALA A 97 3.32 -7.93 -5.30
C ALA A 97 4.39 -8.55 -6.19
N ARG A 98 5.32 -9.26 -5.58
CA ARG A 98 6.33 -10.06 -6.28
C ARG A 98 5.90 -11.53 -6.29
N THR A 99 6.54 -12.35 -7.13
CA THR A 99 6.17 -13.75 -7.34
C THR A 99 6.12 -14.57 -6.06
N SER A 100 7.04 -14.34 -5.13
CA SER A 100 7.08 -15.07 -3.87
C SER A 100 5.88 -14.82 -2.96
N ALA A 101 5.11 -13.73 -3.19
CA ALA A 101 3.90 -13.45 -2.43
C ALA A 101 2.81 -14.49 -2.65
N THR A 102 2.84 -15.24 -3.76
CA THR A 102 1.83 -16.25 -4.08
C THR A 102 1.78 -17.41 -3.09
N SER A 103 2.89 -17.69 -2.41
CA SER A 103 3.00 -18.77 -1.44
C SER A 103 2.85 -18.32 0.01
N LEU A 104 2.59 -17.02 0.24
CA LEU A 104 2.52 -16.44 1.58
C LEU A 104 1.10 -16.36 2.10
N LYS A 105 0.98 -16.16 3.41
CA LYS A 105 -0.28 -15.88 4.11
C LYS A 105 -0.33 -14.39 4.50
N SER A 106 -1.49 -13.91 4.93
CA SER A 106 -1.66 -12.51 5.36
C SER A 106 -0.73 -12.14 6.52
N THR A 107 -0.45 -13.08 7.43
CA THR A 107 0.49 -12.87 8.54
C THR A 107 1.91 -12.64 8.05
N ASP A 108 2.34 -13.38 7.03
CA ASP A 108 3.65 -13.20 6.40
C ASP A 108 3.74 -11.85 5.68
N ILE A 109 2.68 -11.48 4.99
CA ILE A 109 2.58 -10.18 4.31
C ILE A 109 2.68 -9.04 5.32
N ALA A 110 2.04 -9.17 6.48
CA ALA A 110 2.14 -8.15 7.53
C ALA A 110 3.59 -7.94 7.99
N VAL A 111 4.38 -9.00 8.10
CA VAL A 111 5.81 -8.92 8.43
C VAL A 111 6.60 -8.19 7.35
N HIS A 112 6.35 -8.49 6.08
CA HIS A 112 6.99 -7.80 4.95
C HIS A 112 6.62 -6.32 4.90
N LEU A 113 5.34 -5.99 5.13
CA LEU A 113 4.87 -4.61 5.17
C LEU A 113 5.50 -3.84 6.34
N ASP A 114 5.60 -4.46 7.52
CA ASP A 114 6.25 -3.87 8.68
C ASP A 114 7.70 -3.49 8.35
N ALA A 115 8.47 -4.41 7.77
CA ALA A 115 9.84 -4.15 7.38
C ALA A 115 9.95 -3.01 6.36
N ALA A 116 9.09 -3.00 5.34
CA ALA A 116 9.09 -1.98 4.30
C ALA A 116 8.72 -0.60 4.86
N PHE A 117 7.66 -0.51 5.66
CA PHE A 117 7.22 0.77 6.23
C PHE A 117 8.19 1.29 7.29
N THR A 118 8.85 0.42 8.04
CA THR A 118 9.92 0.82 8.97
C THR A 118 11.05 1.49 8.20
N LYS A 119 11.47 0.87 7.09
CA LYS A 119 12.53 1.40 6.23
C LYS A 119 12.16 2.75 5.62
N LEU A 120 10.88 2.96 5.30
CA LEU A 120 10.37 4.21 4.73
C LEU A 120 10.01 5.27 5.79
N GLY A 121 10.02 4.91 7.07
CA GLY A 121 9.65 5.83 8.13
C GLY A 121 8.17 6.19 8.15
N MET A 122 7.29 5.27 7.78
CA MET A 122 5.85 5.51 7.62
C MET A 122 5.03 5.30 8.90
N PHE A 123 5.58 4.77 9.95
CA PHE A 123 4.85 4.60 11.21
C PHE A 123 4.82 5.89 12.01
N LYS A 124 3.70 6.13 12.69
CA LYS A 124 3.54 7.27 13.58
C LYS A 124 4.48 7.20 14.77
#